data_a2112f6565081e2bd63174563c4fcf2c
#
_entry.id   a2112f6565081e2bd63174563c4fcf2c
#
_cell.length_a   1.000
_cell.length_b   1.000
_cell.length_c   1.000
_cell.angle_alpha   90.00
_cell.angle_beta   90.00
_cell.angle_gamma   90.00
#
_symmetry.space_group_name_H-M   'P 1'
#
loop_
_entity.id
_entity.type
_entity.pdbx_description
1 polymer ?
#
loop_
_entity_poly.entity_id
_entity_poly.type
_entity_poly.pdbx_seq_one_letter_code
_entity_poly.pdbx_strand_id
1 'polypeptide(L)'
;MTEATQASPADSGHPPRPGGRIGPLLPARLRPLDRPRLWMELACTGLLYWAYTLTRNAVPAHRTAALHRAHAIWHTEQVLHVDIELTVNHAADRVGWLIVGMNYYYATLHFVVTIGVLIWLYVRHPGRYRAVRTALYTATLLALAGFAFLATAPPRFLAGRGFIDTVVVHHTWGSWASGDVASLSNQYAAMPSVHIIWSAWSGLTLAFLARRTWVRVLGACYPLATFTVILATANHFVTDAAAGAATLALGFLIQRLLTGRPAYPALRRNALTASQP
;
A
#
# COMPACT_ATOMS: atom_id res chain seq x y z
N MET A 1 12.96 -38.77 72.06
CA MET A 1 13.60 -37.62 71.42
C MET A 1 13.82 -37.95 69.97
N THR A 2 12.91 -37.49 69.12
CA THR A 2 12.94 -37.83 67.71
C THR A 2 12.97 -36.47 66.94
N GLU A 3 14.11 -36.20 66.39
CA GLU A 3 14.37 -34.97 65.59
C GLU A 3 13.69 -35.10 64.26
N ALA A 4 12.78 -34.16 63.98
CA ALA A 4 12.10 -34.02 62.67
C ALA A 4 12.95 -33.13 61.77
N THR A 5 13.50 -33.71 60.71
CA THR A 5 14.20 -33.00 59.63
C THR A 5 13.19 -32.22 58.81
N GLN A 6 13.25 -30.91 58.82
CA GLN A 6 12.49 -30.03 57.93
C GLN A 6 13.08 -30.08 56.54
N ALA A 7 12.26 -30.52 55.57
CA ALA A 7 12.57 -30.41 54.15
C ALA A 7 12.38 -28.97 53.67
N SER A 8 13.40 -28.42 53.04
CA SER A 8 13.40 -27.12 52.36
C SER A 8 12.43 -27.13 51.16
N PRO A 9 11.61 -26.05 50.92
CA PRO A 9 10.74 -26.03 49.79
C PRO A 9 11.51 -25.83 48.49
N ALA A 10 11.20 -26.66 47.53
CA ALA A 10 11.76 -26.64 46.18
C ALA A 10 11.53 -25.30 45.48
N ASP A 11 12.60 -24.84 44.89
CA ASP A 11 12.68 -23.69 44.00
C ASP A 11 11.64 -23.80 42.85
N SER A 12 10.61 -22.96 42.90
CA SER A 12 9.58 -22.89 41.86
C SER A 12 10.17 -22.23 40.64
N GLY A 13 10.65 -23.00 39.69
CA GLY A 13 11.17 -22.57 38.41
C GLY A 13 10.19 -21.65 37.69
N HIS A 14 10.52 -20.37 37.67
CA HIS A 14 9.82 -19.40 36.81
C HIS A 14 10.04 -19.78 35.34
N PRO A 15 8.98 -19.90 34.54
CA PRO A 15 9.16 -20.13 33.10
C PRO A 15 9.93 -18.96 32.47
N PRO A 16 10.84 -19.22 31.51
CA PRO A 16 11.63 -18.16 30.88
C PRO A 16 10.72 -17.12 30.25
N ARG A 17 10.97 -15.88 30.60
CA ARG A 17 10.25 -14.71 30.01
C ARG A 17 10.45 -14.73 28.51
N PRO A 18 9.38 -14.73 27.69
CA PRO A 18 9.52 -14.69 26.24
C PRO A 18 10.23 -13.39 25.83
N GLY A 19 11.25 -13.57 25.00
CA GLY A 19 12.17 -12.54 24.51
C GLY A 19 11.54 -11.20 24.21
N GLY A 20 12.31 -10.15 24.45
CA GLY A 20 11.96 -8.74 24.50
C GLY A 20 10.98 -8.28 23.42
N ARG A 21 9.73 -8.11 23.80
CA ARG A 21 8.75 -7.39 22.99
C ARG A 21 9.10 -5.91 23.11
N ILE A 22 9.52 -5.30 22.02
CA ILE A 22 9.64 -3.84 21.94
C ILE A 22 8.29 -3.27 22.39
N GLY A 23 8.30 -2.53 23.49
CA GLY A 23 7.10 -1.86 24.00
C GLY A 23 6.63 -0.79 23.00
N PRO A 24 5.33 -0.44 22.99
CA PRO A 24 4.82 0.58 22.08
C PRO A 24 5.42 1.95 22.40
N LEU A 25 5.84 2.69 21.37
CA LEU A 25 6.46 4.02 21.49
C LEU A 25 5.46 5.09 21.98
N LEU A 26 4.17 4.94 21.67
CA LEU A 26 3.15 5.88 22.13
C LEU A 26 2.74 5.60 23.57
N PRO A 27 2.63 6.63 24.44
CA PRO A 27 2.04 6.52 25.76
C PRO A 27 0.62 5.96 25.72
N ALA A 28 0.19 5.23 26.76
CA ALA A 28 -1.12 4.58 26.81
C ALA A 28 -2.29 5.56 26.54
N ARG A 29 -2.20 6.79 27.04
CA ARG A 29 -3.19 7.86 26.84
C ARG A 29 -3.34 8.33 25.38
N LEU A 30 -2.30 8.15 24.55
CA LEU A 30 -2.30 8.52 23.13
C LEU A 30 -2.61 7.33 22.24
N ARG A 31 -2.69 6.11 22.81
CA ARG A 31 -3.10 4.93 22.06
C ARG A 31 -4.57 5.03 21.71
N PRO A 32 -4.95 4.54 20.53
CA PRO A 32 -6.30 4.74 20.03
C PRO A 32 -7.38 4.19 20.95
N LEU A 33 -8.40 5.01 21.20
CA LEU A 33 -9.68 4.59 21.79
C LEU A 33 -10.34 3.58 20.85
N ASP A 34 -11.14 2.66 21.40
CA ASP A 34 -11.77 1.55 20.64
C ASP A 34 -12.76 2.02 19.57
N ARG A 35 -13.30 3.24 19.69
CA ARG A 35 -14.15 3.86 18.68
C ARG A 35 -13.59 5.21 18.23
N PRO A 36 -13.20 5.35 16.96
CA PRO A 36 -12.77 6.64 16.42
C PRO A 36 -13.97 7.59 16.33
N ARG A 37 -13.76 8.87 16.65
CA ARG A 37 -14.78 9.90 16.43
C ARG A 37 -14.79 10.27 14.94
N LEU A 38 -15.96 10.21 14.31
CA LEU A 38 -16.10 10.42 12.87
C LEU A 38 -15.48 11.75 12.39
N TRP A 39 -15.72 12.85 13.13
CA TRP A 39 -15.15 14.16 12.77
C TRP A 39 -13.63 14.18 12.79
N MET A 40 -12.99 13.44 13.72
CA MET A 40 -11.52 13.32 13.76
C MET A 40 -10.99 12.55 12.54
N GLU A 41 -11.72 11.52 12.12
CA GLU A 41 -11.31 10.74 10.94
C GLU A 41 -11.49 11.55 9.66
N LEU A 42 -12.56 12.33 9.55
CA LEU A 42 -12.77 13.25 8.44
C LEU A 42 -11.68 14.34 8.43
N ALA A 43 -11.33 14.91 9.59
CA ALA A 43 -10.25 15.89 9.71
C ALA A 43 -8.88 15.27 9.33
N CYS A 44 -8.56 14.07 9.81
CA CYS A 44 -7.32 13.38 9.45
C CYS A 44 -7.24 13.07 7.95
N THR A 45 -8.36 12.61 7.35
CA THR A 45 -8.44 12.32 5.91
C THR A 45 -8.31 13.61 5.10
N GLY A 46 -9.00 14.67 5.51
CA GLY A 46 -8.93 16.00 4.88
C GLY A 46 -7.50 16.58 4.95
N LEU A 47 -6.84 16.47 6.11
CA LEU A 47 -5.47 16.93 6.28
C LEU A 47 -4.49 16.12 5.40
N LEU A 48 -4.67 14.80 5.30
CA LEU A 48 -3.86 13.95 4.43
C LEU A 48 -4.07 14.32 2.96
N TYR A 49 -5.32 14.54 2.54
CA TYR A 49 -5.64 14.99 1.19
C TYR A 49 -5.07 16.38 0.89
N TRP A 50 -5.15 17.30 1.86
CA TRP A 50 -4.54 18.63 1.75
C TRP A 50 -3.02 18.54 1.61
N ALA A 51 -2.34 17.73 2.46
CA ALA A 51 -0.91 17.48 2.35
C ALA A 51 -0.54 16.87 0.98
N TYR A 52 -1.36 15.92 0.49
CA TYR A 52 -1.21 15.37 -0.85
C TYR A 52 -1.28 16.47 -1.92
N THR A 53 -2.29 17.33 -1.86
CA THR A 53 -2.47 18.42 -2.83
C THR A 53 -1.32 19.42 -2.78
N LEU A 54 -0.86 19.79 -1.58
CA LEU A 54 0.29 20.68 -1.41
C LEU A 54 1.56 20.08 -2.00
N THR A 55 1.88 18.83 -1.67
CA THR A 55 3.07 18.15 -2.19
C THR A 55 3.02 18.06 -3.70
N ARG A 56 1.86 17.71 -4.25
CA ARG A 56 1.64 17.60 -5.69
C ARG A 56 1.86 18.94 -6.42
N ASN A 57 1.41 20.06 -5.82
CA ASN A 57 1.49 21.38 -6.43
C ASN A 57 2.82 22.09 -6.15
N ALA A 58 3.49 21.77 -5.02
CA ALA A 58 4.71 22.43 -4.61
C ALA A 58 5.99 21.81 -5.23
N VAL A 59 5.92 20.57 -5.72
CA VAL A 59 7.06 19.96 -6.41
C VAL A 59 7.16 20.52 -7.82
N PRO A 60 8.14 21.41 -8.11
CA PRO A 60 8.39 21.84 -9.47
C PRO A 60 8.59 20.61 -10.34
N ALA A 61 7.99 20.61 -11.51
CA ALA A 61 8.21 19.52 -12.45
C ALA A 61 9.67 19.54 -12.93
N HIS A 62 10.56 18.93 -12.17
CA HIS A 62 11.94 18.67 -12.59
C HIS A 62 11.94 17.59 -13.69
N ARG A 63 11.29 17.92 -14.82
CA ARG A 63 11.09 17.03 -15.96
C ARG A 63 12.37 16.30 -16.35
N THR A 64 13.46 17.04 -16.48
CA THR A 64 14.76 16.46 -16.87
C THR A 64 15.26 15.43 -15.84
N ALA A 65 15.24 15.77 -14.55
CA ALA A 65 15.65 14.86 -13.51
C ALA A 65 14.74 13.63 -13.37
N ALA A 66 13.42 13.84 -13.53
CA ALA A 66 12.43 12.76 -13.49
C ALA A 66 12.60 11.79 -14.68
N LEU A 67 12.83 12.31 -15.88
CA LEU A 67 13.14 11.48 -17.06
C LEU A 67 14.46 10.74 -16.91
N HIS A 68 15.50 11.41 -16.41
CA HIS A 68 16.80 10.76 -16.17
C HIS A 68 16.66 9.56 -15.20
N ARG A 69 15.90 9.74 -14.09
CA ARG A 69 15.62 8.62 -13.17
C ARG A 69 14.82 7.51 -13.83
N ALA A 70 13.79 7.86 -14.64
CA ALA A 70 13.02 6.86 -15.38
C ALA A 70 13.90 6.04 -16.34
N HIS A 71 14.84 6.69 -17.06
CA HIS A 71 15.80 5.98 -17.89
C HIS A 71 16.71 5.07 -17.09
N ALA A 72 17.18 5.51 -15.91
CA ALA A 72 18.02 4.68 -15.04
C ALA A 72 17.25 3.46 -14.50
N ILE A 73 15.97 3.65 -14.09
CA ILE A 73 15.09 2.56 -13.66
C ILE A 73 14.90 1.56 -14.81
N TRP A 74 14.49 2.04 -15.99
CA TRP A 74 14.31 1.21 -17.17
C TRP A 74 15.56 0.39 -17.51
N HIS A 75 16.73 1.01 -17.50
CA HIS A 75 18.00 0.31 -17.72
C HIS A 75 18.26 -0.75 -16.64
N THR A 76 18.00 -0.44 -15.38
CA THR A 76 18.16 -1.39 -14.26
C THR A 76 17.25 -2.59 -14.42
N GLU A 77 15.98 -2.39 -14.79
CA GLU A 77 15.02 -3.47 -15.02
C GLU A 77 15.43 -4.35 -16.19
N GLN A 78 15.99 -3.77 -17.28
CA GLN A 78 16.56 -4.53 -18.39
C GLN A 78 17.74 -5.40 -17.95
N VAL A 79 18.66 -4.87 -17.14
CA VAL A 79 19.79 -5.65 -16.61
C VAL A 79 19.31 -6.79 -15.70
N LEU A 80 18.26 -6.56 -14.95
CA LEU A 80 17.64 -7.57 -14.06
C LEU A 80 16.67 -8.51 -14.79
N HIS A 81 16.40 -8.30 -16.08
CA HIS A 81 15.43 -9.05 -16.90
C HIS A 81 14.00 -9.04 -16.31
N VAL A 82 13.58 -7.92 -15.74
CA VAL A 82 12.21 -7.74 -15.17
C VAL A 82 11.41 -6.67 -15.90
N ASP A 83 11.90 -6.15 -17.02
CA ASP A 83 11.35 -5.10 -17.88
C ASP A 83 10.16 -5.57 -18.72
N ILE A 84 9.12 -6.07 -18.05
CA ILE A 84 7.93 -6.65 -18.71
C ILE A 84 6.90 -5.60 -19.15
N GLU A 85 7.03 -4.34 -18.72
CA GLU A 85 6.03 -3.28 -18.93
C GLU A 85 5.75 -3.04 -20.41
N LEU A 86 6.79 -3.00 -21.24
CA LEU A 86 6.66 -2.76 -22.66
C LEU A 86 5.83 -3.87 -23.32
N THR A 87 6.12 -5.13 -22.98
CA THR A 87 5.39 -6.28 -23.51
C THR A 87 3.94 -6.28 -23.06
N VAL A 88 3.67 -5.99 -21.77
CA VAL A 88 2.33 -5.93 -21.20
C VAL A 88 1.52 -4.77 -21.82
N ASN A 89 2.15 -3.59 -21.98
CA ASN A 89 1.53 -2.42 -22.60
C ASN A 89 1.09 -2.71 -24.03
N HIS A 90 1.98 -3.26 -24.87
CA HIS A 90 1.66 -3.61 -26.25
C HIS A 90 0.61 -4.74 -26.35
N ALA A 91 0.68 -5.74 -25.47
CA ALA A 91 -0.29 -6.82 -25.46
C ALA A 91 -1.70 -6.33 -25.11
N ALA A 92 -1.81 -5.45 -24.11
CA ALA A 92 -3.09 -4.89 -23.69
C ALA A 92 -3.67 -3.92 -24.73
N ASP A 93 -2.85 -3.11 -25.40
CA ASP A 93 -3.27 -2.15 -26.40
C ASP A 93 -3.92 -2.81 -27.64
N ARG A 94 -3.53 -4.06 -27.95
CA ARG A 94 -4.16 -4.83 -29.06
C ARG A 94 -5.64 -5.10 -28.83
N VAL A 95 -6.13 -4.98 -27.59
CA VAL A 95 -7.54 -5.25 -27.24
C VAL A 95 -8.17 -3.94 -26.77
N GLY A 96 -8.68 -3.14 -27.71
CA GLY A 96 -9.13 -1.76 -27.47
C GLY A 96 -10.12 -1.60 -26.30
N TRP A 97 -11.15 -2.45 -26.19
CA TRP A 97 -12.10 -2.36 -25.07
C TRP A 97 -11.44 -2.68 -23.72
N LEU A 98 -10.45 -3.56 -23.68
CA LEU A 98 -9.75 -3.94 -22.47
C LEU A 98 -8.88 -2.79 -21.96
N ILE A 99 -8.06 -2.19 -22.85
CA ILE A 99 -7.17 -1.09 -22.45
C ILE A 99 -7.96 0.16 -22.06
N VAL A 100 -9.09 0.45 -22.72
CA VAL A 100 -10.01 1.52 -22.32
C VAL A 100 -10.54 1.26 -20.89
N GLY A 101 -10.98 0.03 -20.61
CA GLY A 101 -11.39 -0.36 -19.26
C GLY A 101 -10.27 -0.24 -18.22
N MET A 102 -9.03 -0.60 -18.60
CA MET A 102 -7.85 -0.46 -17.74
C MET A 102 -7.50 1.01 -17.46
N ASN A 103 -7.66 1.92 -18.43
CA ASN A 103 -7.46 3.36 -18.21
C ASN A 103 -8.47 3.90 -17.17
N TYR A 104 -9.76 3.53 -17.27
CA TYR A 104 -10.76 3.93 -16.27
C TYR A 104 -10.54 3.28 -14.91
N TYR A 105 -10.13 1.99 -14.89
CA TYR A 105 -9.71 1.32 -13.67
C TYR A 105 -8.59 2.09 -12.97
N TYR A 106 -7.53 2.41 -13.71
CA TYR A 106 -6.39 3.16 -13.20
C TYR A 106 -6.82 4.51 -12.60
N ALA A 107 -7.69 5.24 -13.28
CA ALA A 107 -8.13 6.56 -12.85
C ALA A 107 -9.00 6.55 -11.59
N THR A 108 -9.84 5.51 -11.39
CA THR A 108 -10.96 5.60 -10.43
C THR A 108 -10.96 4.52 -9.36
N LEU A 109 -10.62 3.28 -9.71
CA LEU A 109 -10.95 2.13 -8.84
C LEU A 109 -10.17 2.14 -7.53
N HIS A 110 -8.93 2.61 -7.53
CA HIS A 110 -8.14 2.70 -6.30
C HIS A 110 -8.76 3.65 -5.27
N PHE A 111 -9.41 4.74 -5.69
CA PHE A 111 -10.16 5.63 -4.80
C PHE A 111 -11.42 4.96 -4.28
N VAL A 112 -12.24 4.43 -5.19
CA VAL A 112 -13.54 3.84 -4.85
C VAL A 112 -13.37 2.68 -3.87
N VAL A 113 -12.45 1.75 -4.17
CA VAL A 113 -12.21 0.57 -3.34
C VAL A 113 -11.60 0.97 -1.99
N THR A 114 -10.61 1.84 -1.98
CA THR A 114 -9.95 2.25 -0.71
C THR A 114 -10.91 2.98 0.22
N ILE A 115 -11.71 3.92 -0.32
CA ILE A 115 -12.74 4.62 0.47
C ILE A 115 -13.81 3.64 0.94
N GLY A 116 -14.28 2.75 0.06
CA GLY A 116 -15.26 1.71 0.42
C GLY A 116 -14.76 0.79 1.53
N VAL A 117 -13.50 0.34 1.45
CA VAL A 117 -12.87 -0.49 2.50
C VAL A 117 -12.68 0.30 3.80
N LEU A 118 -12.31 1.58 3.75
CA LEU A 118 -12.23 2.44 4.94
C LEU A 118 -13.60 2.57 5.64
N ILE A 119 -14.65 2.86 4.88
CA ILE A 119 -16.02 2.96 5.42
C ILE A 119 -16.46 1.61 6.01
N TRP A 120 -16.28 0.52 5.26
CA TRP A 120 -16.59 -0.82 5.73
C TRP A 120 -15.84 -1.19 7.01
N LEU A 121 -14.55 -0.87 7.07
CA LEU A 121 -13.70 -1.11 8.23
C LEU A 121 -14.18 -0.29 9.45
N TYR A 122 -14.53 0.98 9.24
CA TYR A 122 -15.07 1.85 10.28
C TYR A 122 -16.37 1.32 10.88
N VAL A 123 -17.29 0.85 10.03
CA VAL A 123 -18.62 0.37 10.45
C VAL A 123 -18.55 -1.03 11.06
N ARG A 124 -17.78 -1.94 10.45
CA ARG A 124 -17.81 -3.37 10.81
C ARG A 124 -16.68 -3.83 11.73
N HIS A 125 -15.57 -3.09 11.78
CA HIS A 125 -14.39 -3.44 12.55
C HIS A 125 -13.81 -2.25 13.34
N PRO A 126 -14.63 -1.53 14.16
CA PRO A 126 -14.18 -0.30 14.84
C PRO A 126 -12.94 -0.51 15.71
N GLY A 127 -12.81 -1.66 16.39
CA GLY A 127 -11.66 -1.97 17.25
C GLY A 127 -10.34 -2.19 16.49
N ARG A 128 -10.39 -2.36 15.14
CA ARG A 128 -9.20 -2.50 14.28
C ARG A 128 -8.98 -1.31 13.37
N TYR A 129 -10.02 -0.50 13.17
CA TYR A 129 -10.02 0.60 12.23
C TYR A 129 -8.76 1.46 12.33
N ARG A 130 -8.45 1.95 13.53
CA ARG A 130 -7.33 2.87 13.73
C ARG A 130 -5.98 2.26 13.40
N ALA A 131 -5.74 1.00 13.77
CA ALA A 131 -4.48 0.33 13.48
C ALA A 131 -4.31 0.15 11.96
N VAL A 132 -5.33 -0.38 11.29
CA VAL A 132 -5.30 -0.65 9.84
C VAL A 132 -5.23 0.65 9.04
N ARG A 133 -6.02 1.66 9.39
CA ARG A 133 -6.01 2.99 8.79
C ARG A 133 -4.66 3.71 8.99
N THR A 134 -4.05 3.60 10.18
CA THR A 134 -2.74 4.24 10.45
C THR A 134 -1.66 3.70 9.52
N ALA A 135 -1.66 2.40 9.22
CA ALA A 135 -0.72 1.83 8.25
C ALA A 135 -0.91 2.44 6.85
N LEU A 136 -2.16 2.60 6.39
CA LEU A 136 -2.46 3.26 5.10
C LEU A 136 -1.97 4.70 5.07
N TYR A 137 -2.30 5.49 6.10
CA TYR A 137 -1.94 6.91 6.16
C TYR A 137 -0.43 7.10 6.26
N THR A 138 0.25 6.29 7.06
CA THR A 138 1.72 6.31 7.14
C THR A 138 2.35 5.97 5.80
N ALA A 139 1.89 4.91 5.13
CA ALA A 139 2.40 4.54 3.81
C ALA A 139 2.12 5.63 2.76
N THR A 140 0.95 6.28 2.81
CA THR A 140 0.63 7.39 1.90
C THR A 140 1.52 8.59 2.16
N LEU A 141 1.78 8.97 3.42
CA LEU A 141 2.71 10.07 3.76
C LEU A 141 4.14 9.77 3.32
N LEU A 142 4.60 8.52 3.49
CA LEU A 142 5.91 8.09 2.98
C LEU A 142 5.98 8.19 1.45
N ALA A 143 4.90 7.81 0.75
CA ALA A 143 4.83 7.95 -0.70
C ALA A 143 4.87 9.43 -1.14
N LEU A 144 4.18 10.33 -0.43
CA LEU A 144 4.25 11.77 -0.71
C LEU A 144 5.69 12.30 -0.52
N ALA A 145 6.40 11.85 0.51
CA ALA A 145 7.82 12.17 0.67
C ALA A 145 8.65 11.64 -0.51
N GLY A 146 8.37 10.39 -0.96
CA GLY A 146 8.99 9.82 -2.16
C GLY A 146 8.76 10.71 -3.38
N PHE A 147 7.55 11.17 -3.64
CA PHE A 147 7.24 12.06 -4.76
C PHE A 147 7.97 13.41 -4.67
N ALA A 148 8.12 13.94 -3.47
CA ALA A 148 8.83 15.21 -3.27
C ALA A 148 10.34 15.07 -3.56
N PHE A 149 10.97 13.98 -3.13
CA PHE A 149 12.42 13.81 -3.20
C PHE A 149 12.89 12.98 -4.41
N LEU A 150 12.04 12.07 -4.91
CA LEU A 150 12.36 11.11 -5.95
C LEU A 150 11.42 11.19 -7.16
N ALA A 151 11.02 12.43 -7.54
CA ALA A 151 10.17 12.61 -8.72
C ALA A 151 10.64 11.75 -9.89
N THR A 152 9.79 10.87 -10.41
CA THR A 152 10.11 9.88 -11.45
C THR A 152 9.04 9.93 -12.53
N ALA A 153 9.45 9.99 -13.79
CA ALA A 153 8.54 9.97 -14.92
C ALA A 153 7.99 8.56 -15.15
N PRO A 154 6.72 8.40 -15.55
CA PRO A 154 6.18 7.10 -15.93
C PRO A 154 6.78 6.60 -17.26
N PRO A 155 6.73 5.28 -17.54
CA PRO A 155 7.26 4.67 -18.77
C PRO A 155 6.77 5.34 -20.05
N ARG A 156 5.48 5.71 -20.13
CA ARG A 156 4.87 6.36 -21.32
C ARG A 156 5.54 7.68 -21.73
N PHE A 157 6.34 8.29 -20.86
CA PHE A 157 7.08 9.52 -21.17
C PHE A 157 8.50 9.27 -21.69
N LEU A 158 8.94 8.02 -21.77
CA LEU A 158 10.24 7.66 -22.32
C LEU A 158 10.19 7.68 -23.84
N ALA A 159 10.42 8.84 -24.44
CA ALA A 159 10.43 9.01 -25.88
C ALA A 159 11.41 8.04 -26.56
N GLY A 160 10.99 7.45 -27.69
CA GLY A 160 11.80 6.52 -28.47
C GLY A 160 11.99 5.12 -27.86
N ARG A 161 11.33 4.81 -26.74
CA ARG A 161 11.38 3.47 -26.11
C ARG A 161 10.21 2.56 -26.51
N GLY A 162 9.30 3.03 -27.31
CA GLY A 162 8.18 2.24 -27.85
C GLY A 162 6.96 2.12 -26.94
N PHE A 163 6.93 2.74 -25.76
CA PHE A 163 5.74 2.75 -24.90
C PHE A 163 4.58 3.50 -25.54
N ILE A 164 3.39 2.94 -25.42
CA ILE A 164 2.14 3.51 -25.90
C ILE A 164 1.48 4.28 -24.76
N ASP A 165 1.26 5.59 -24.94
CA ASP A 165 0.39 6.35 -24.02
C ASP A 165 -1.07 6.04 -24.36
N THR A 166 -1.59 5.03 -23.68
CA THR A 166 -2.93 4.48 -23.97
C THR A 166 -4.06 5.46 -23.67
N VAL A 167 -3.82 6.45 -22.78
CA VAL A 167 -4.79 7.52 -22.50
C VAL A 167 -4.93 8.44 -23.71
N VAL A 168 -3.81 8.81 -24.33
CA VAL A 168 -3.78 9.65 -25.51
C VAL A 168 -4.32 8.90 -26.72
N VAL A 169 -3.84 7.69 -26.98
CA VAL A 169 -4.21 6.89 -28.16
C VAL A 169 -5.70 6.54 -28.17
N HIS A 170 -6.27 6.18 -27.04
CA HIS A 170 -7.69 5.80 -26.93
C HIS A 170 -8.61 6.94 -26.47
N HIS A 171 -8.13 8.17 -26.39
CA HIS A 171 -8.90 9.36 -26.02
C HIS A 171 -9.71 9.18 -24.71
N THR A 172 -9.14 8.47 -23.73
CA THR A 172 -9.80 8.24 -22.44
C THR A 172 -9.44 9.37 -21.46
N TRP A 173 -10.42 9.80 -20.62
CA TRP A 173 -10.11 10.66 -19.48
C TRP A 173 -9.59 9.77 -18.33
N GLY A 174 -8.36 9.41 -18.39
CA GLY A 174 -7.87 8.33 -17.52
C GLY A 174 -6.92 8.76 -16.41
N SER A 175 -6.46 9.95 -16.45
CA SER A 175 -5.81 10.62 -15.33
C SER A 175 -6.37 12.04 -15.31
N TRP A 176 -6.34 12.66 -14.17
CA TRP A 176 -6.54 14.13 -14.06
C TRP A 176 -5.56 14.90 -14.96
N ALA A 177 -5.02 14.24 -15.96
CA ALA A 177 -3.96 14.60 -16.85
C ALA A 177 -4.43 14.88 -18.29
N SER A 178 -5.73 14.92 -18.56
CA SER A 178 -6.24 15.35 -19.86
C SER A 178 -6.76 16.78 -19.79
N GLY A 179 -6.33 17.62 -20.71
CA GLY A 179 -6.72 19.04 -20.78
C GLY A 179 -6.00 19.95 -19.78
N ASP A 180 -6.61 21.05 -19.39
CA ASP A 180 -6.02 22.06 -18.49
C ASP A 180 -5.69 21.52 -17.09
N VAL A 181 -6.37 20.46 -16.66
CA VAL A 181 -6.10 19.78 -15.40
C VAL A 181 -4.78 18.99 -15.44
N ALA A 182 -4.33 18.57 -16.62
CA ALA A 182 -3.03 17.93 -16.82
C ALA A 182 -1.87 18.83 -16.43
N SER A 183 -1.98 20.12 -16.76
CA SER A 183 -0.98 21.14 -16.42
C SER A 183 -0.86 21.39 -14.91
N LEU A 184 -1.92 21.08 -14.15
CA LEU A 184 -2.00 21.25 -12.69
C LEU A 184 -1.59 19.98 -11.92
N SER A 185 -1.40 18.84 -12.59
CA SER A 185 -1.06 17.59 -11.90
C SER A 185 0.42 17.24 -12.07
N ASN A 186 1.09 16.90 -10.97
CA ASN A 186 2.46 16.39 -11.04
C ASN A 186 2.45 15.00 -11.69
N GLN A 187 2.73 14.95 -13.00
CA GLN A 187 2.79 13.71 -13.78
C GLN A 187 4.06 12.89 -13.53
N TYR A 188 4.98 13.41 -12.72
CA TYR A 188 6.27 12.81 -12.38
C TYR A 188 6.27 12.13 -11.00
N ALA A 189 5.10 11.74 -10.51
CA ALA A 189 4.92 11.05 -9.23
C ALA A 189 4.72 9.53 -9.43
N ALA A 190 5.62 8.88 -10.19
CA ALA A 190 5.49 7.45 -10.45
C ALA A 190 5.97 6.59 -9.26
N MET A 191 7.05 6.98 -8.57
CA MET A 191 7.68 6.16 -7.53
C MET A 191 7.60 6.82 -6.14
N PRO A 192 7.16 6.06 -5.11
CA PRO A 192 6.59 4.69 -5.12
C PRO A 192 5.12 4.67 -5.58
N SER A 193 4.65 3.56 -6.18
CA SER A 193 3.29 3.47 -6.68
C SER A 193 2.23 3.49 -5.57
N VAL A 194 1.46 4.58 -5.49
CA VAL A 194 0.30 4.69 -4.57
C VAL A 194 -0.80 3.71 -4.95
N HIS A 195 -0.96 3.38 -6.23
CA HIS A 195 -1.92 2.40 -6.71
C HIS A 195 -1.66 1.02 -6.07
N ILE A 196 -0.40 0.61 -5.99
CA ILE A 196 -0.01 -0.63 -5.30
C ILE A 196 -0.19 -0.50 -3.79
N ILE A 197 0.19 0.62 -3.18
CA ILE A 197 0.00 0.84 -1.74
C ILE A 197 -1.47 0.66 -1.37
N TRP A 198 -2.38 1.33 -2.07
CA TRP A 198 -3.79 1.35 -1.72
C TRP A 198 -4.50 0.05 -2.10
N SER A 199 -4.17 -0.54 -3.25
CA SER A 199 -4.75 -1.82 -3.65
C SER A 199 -4.28 -2.96 -2.74
N ALA A 200 -2.99 -3.02 -2.41
CA ALA A 200 -2.46 -4.04 -1.50
C ALA A 200 -2.99 -3.86 -0.07
N TRP A 201 -3.10 -2.62 0.44
CA TRP A 201 -3.73 -2.35 1.73
C TRP A 201 -5.19 -2.79 1.75
N SER A 202 -5.98 -2.42 0.74
CA SER A 202 -7.39 -2.81 0.60
C SER A 202 -7.54 -4.32 0.48
N GLY A 203 -6.71 -4.92 -0.37
CA GLY A 203 -6.69 -6.36 -0.61
C GLY A 203 -6.37 -7.15 0.66
N LEU A 204 -5.31 -6.80 1.38
CA LEU A 204 -4.95 -7.40 2.66
C LEU A 204 -6.07 -7.22 3.70
N THR A 205 -6.66 -6.03 3.78
CA THR A 205 -7.74 -5.75 4.71
C THR A 205 -8.94 -6.68 4.47
N LEU A 206 -9.36 -6.84 3.21
CA LEU A 206 -10.43 -7.75 2.83
C LEU A 206 -10.05 -9.21 3.06
N ALA A 207 -8.84 -9.62 2.67
CA ALA A 207 -8.37 -10.99 2.81
C ALA A 207 -8.32 -11.45 4.28
N PHE A 208 -7.92 -10.57 5.22
CA PHE A 208 -7.81 -10.91 6.63
C PHE A 208 -9.11 -10.73 7.43
N LEU A 209 -9.96 -9.76 7.06
CA LEU A 209 -11.09 -9.36 7.90
C LEU A 209 -12.47 -9.72 7.32
N ALA A 210 -12.59 -9.98 6.01
CA ALA A 210 -13.87 -10.36 5.44
C ALA A 210 -14.30 -11.76 5.89
N ARG A 211 -15.61 -11.94 6.12
CA ARG A 211 -16.18 -13.22 6.54
C ARG A 211 -16.37 -14.19 5.37
N ARG A 212 -16.75 -13.67 4.19
CA ARG A 212 -17.04 -14.49 3.02
C ARG A 212 -15.78 -14.80 2.24
N THR A 213 -15.56 -16.06 1.91
CA THR A 213 -14.36 -16.54 1.20
C THR A 213 -14.18 -15.85 -0.16
N TRP A 214 -15.25 -15.68 -0.93
CA TRP A 214 -15.15 -15.00 -2.23
C TRP A 214 -14.66 -13.54 -2.11
N VAL A 215 -15.06 -12.80 -1.06
CA VAL A 215 -14.56 -11.44 -0.80
C VAL A 215 -13.07 -11.47 -0.47
N ARG A 216 -12.63 -12.47 0.30
CA ARG A 216 -11.21 -12.65 0.63
C ARG A 216 -10.37 -12.94 -0.61
N VAL A 217 -10.88 -13.80 -1.49
CA VAL A 217 -10.21 -14.13 -2.77
C VAL A 217 -10.13 -12.90 -3.66
N LEU A 218 -11.25 -12.19 -3.87
CA LEU A 218 -11.24 -10.93 -4.65
C LEU A 218 -10.29 -9.90 -4.05
N GLY A 219 -10.25 -9.79 -2.71
CA GLY A 219 -9.29 -8.92 -2.03
C GLY A 219 -7.84 -9.31 -2.34
N ALA A 220 -7.51 -10.61 -2.31
CA ALA A 220 -6.17 -11.09 -2.61
C ALA A 220 -5.78 -10.88 -4.10
N CYS A 221 -6.73 -11.00 -5.02
CA CYS A 221 -6.52 -10.78 -6.45
C CYS A 221 -6.42 -9.29 -6.83
N TYR A 222 -6.99 -8.39 -6.03
CA TYR A 222 -7.09 -6.96 -6.36
C TYR A 222 -5.72 -6.29 -6.59
N PRO A 223 -4.70 -6.44 -5.74
CA PRO A 223 -3.38 -5.84 -6.00
C PRO A 223 -2.69 -6.46 -7.24
N LEU A 224 -2.94 -7.71 -7.57
CA LEU A 224 -2.41 -8.33 -8.78
C LEU A 224 -3.06 -7.74 -10.05
N ALA A 225 -4.38 -7.56 -10.03
CA ALA A 225 -5.09 -6.88 -11.11
C ALA A 225 -4.59 -5.43 -11.27
N THR A 226 -4.39 -4.71 -10.15
CA THR A 226 -3.84 -3.36 -10.17
C THR A 226 -2.43 -3.34 -10.74
N PHE A 227 -1.57 -4.29 -10.37
CA PHE A 227 -0.23 -4.44 -10.93
C PHE A 227 -0.26 -4.59 -12.44
N THR A 228 -1.12 -5.49 -12.97
CA THR A 228 -1.29 -5.65 -14.41
C THR A 228 -1.75 -4.35 -15.09
N VAL A 229 -2.71 -3.65 -14.50
CA VAL A 229 -3.26 -2.41 -15.06
C VAL A 229 -2.21 -1.30 -15.12
N ILE A 230 -1.42 -1.10 -14.07
CA ILE A 230 -0.42 0.00 -14.05
C ILE A 230 0.71 -0.23 -15.07
N LEU A 231 1.04 -1.49 -15.37
CA LEU A 231 2.00 -1.82 -16.43
C LEU A 231 1.35 -1.70 -17.82
N ALA A 232 0.14 -2.24 -18.01
CA ALA A 232 -0.59 -2.20 -19.27
C ALA A 232 -0.81 -0.75 -19.75
N THR A 233 -1.08 0.17 -18.84
CA THR A 233 -1.28 1.58 -19.13
C THR A 233 0.03 2.40 -19.18
N ALA A 234 1.18 1.75 -19.07
CA ALA A 234 2.53 2.36 -19.03
C ALA A 234 2.64 3.52 -18.03
N ASN A 235 1.93 3.43 -16.91
CA ASN A 235 1.95 4.44 -15.85
C ASN A 235 3.04 4.18 -14.80
N HIS A 236 3.51 2.94 -14.66
CA HIS A 236 4.51 2.54 -13.67
C HIS A 236 5.46 1.48 -14.21
N PHE A 237 6.66 1.47 -13.67
CA PHE A 237 7.63 0.41 -13.77
C PHE A 237 7.32 -0.71 -12.76
N VAL A 238 7.90 -1.91 -12.95
CA VAL A 238 7.87 -3.00 -11.95
C VAL A 238 8.50 -2.53 -10.64
N THR A 239 9.59 -1.77 -10.74
CA THR A 239 10.31 -1.19 -9.59
C THR A 239 9.43 -0.23 -8.79
N ASP A 240 8.58 0.58 -9.45
CA ASP A 240 7.63 1.45 -8.75
C ASP A 240 6.63 0.65 -7.91
N ALA A 241 6.18 -0.49 -8.44
CA ALA A 241 5.27 -1.38 -7.74
C ALA A 241 5.96 -2.05 -6.54
N ALA A 242 7.19 -2.51 -6.70
CA ALA A 242 8.01 -3.07 -5.63
C ALA A 242 8.26 -2.04 -4.52
N ALA A 243 8.61 -0.80 -4.89
CA ALA A 243 8.76 0.31 -3.96
C ALA A 243 7.45 0.64 -3.23
N GLY A 244 6.31 0.58 -3.92
CA GLY A 244 4.99 0.75 -3.32
C GLY A 244 4.68 -0.33 -2.26
N ALA A 245 4.95 -1.61 -2.59
CA ALA A 245 4.79 -2.72 -1.65
C ALA A 245 5.71 -2.58 -0.43
N ALA A 246 6.98 -2.22 -0.64
CA ALA A 246 7.93 -1.95 0.44
C ALA A 246 7.48 -0.77 1.33
N THR A 247 6.97 0.30 0.73
CA THR A 247 6.43 1.47 1.45
C THR A 247 5.23 1.08 2.31
N LEU A 248 4.33 0.22 1.81
CA LEU A 248 3.22 -0.30 2.60
C LEU A 248 3.70 -1.18 3.76
N ALA A 249 4.68 -2.06 3.52
CA ALA A 249 5.27 -2.90 4.57
C ALA A 249 5.90 -2.03 5.68
N LEU A 250 6.60 -0.96 5.31
CA LEU A 250 7.15 0.02 6.24
C LEU A 250 6.02 0.74 7.01
N GLY A 251 4.93 1.09 6.34
CA GLY A 251 3.74 1.67 6.99
C GLY A 251 3.16 0.75 8.08
N PHE A 252 3.05 -0.56 7.82
CA PHE A 252 2.63 -1.54 8.83
C PHE A 252 3.66 -1.71 9.95
N LEU A 253 4.95 -1.67 9.65
CA LEU A 253 6.01 -1.74 10.66
C LEU A 253 5.94 -0.54 11.61
N ILE A 254 5.87 0.67 11.06
CA ILE A 254 5.74 1.91 11.85
C ILE A 254 4.46 1.87 12.69
N GLN A 255 3.33 1.49 12.09
CA GLN A 255 2.07 1.32 12.83
C GLN A 255 2.24 0.39 14.03
N ARG A 256 2.90 -0.75 13.83
CA ARG A 256 3.15 -1.74 14.90
C ARG A 256 4.06 -1.18 16.00
N LEU A 257 5.12 -0.46 15.62
CA LEU A 257 6.03 0.19 16.58
C LEU A 257 5.31 1.26 17.39
N LEU A 258 4.46 2.08 16.76
CA LEU A 258 3.70 3.12 17.43
C LEU A 258 2.66 2.55 18.41
N THR A 259 1.94 1.50 18.04
CA THR A 259 0.78 1.01 18.80
C THR A 259 1.08 -0.23 19.66
N GLY A 260 2.17 -0.96 19.37
CA GLY A 260 2.51 -2.23 19.99
C GLY A 260 1.59 -3.39 19.59
N ARG A 261 0.63 -3.17 18.68
CA ARG A 261 -0.38 -4.17 18.25
C ARG A 261 -0.32 -4.37 16.74
N PRO A 262 -0.39 -5.61 16.24
CA PRO A 262 -0.49 -5.84 14.80
C PRO A 262 -1.84 -5.36 14.26
N ALA A 263 -1.84 -4.81 13.05
CA ALA A 263 -3.06 -4.36 12.36
C ALA A 263 -4.04 -5.52 12.12
N TYR A 264 -3.53 -6.68 11.74
CA TYR A 264 -4.30 -7.89 11.50
C TYR A 264 -4.06 -8.95 12.59
N PRO A 265 -5.03 -9.88 12.83
CA PRO A 265 -4.80 -11.02 13.71
C PRO A 265 -3.67 -11.89 13.16
N ALA A 266 -2.87 -12.48 14.04
CA ALA A 266 -1.96 -13.53 13.62
C ALA A 266 -2.75 -14.64 12.91
N LEU A 267 -2.24 -15.13 11.80
CA LEU A 267 -2.75 -16.35 11.19
C LEU A 267 -2.70 -17.43 12.27
N ARG A 268 -3.86 -17.99 12.64
CA ARG A 268 -3.88 -19.17 13.50
C ARG A 268 -3.05 -20.23 12.76
N ARG A 269 -1.88 -20.55 13.27
CA ARG A 269 -1.19 -21.80 12.91
C ARG A 269 -2.16 -22.89 13.36
N ASN A 270 -2.94 -23.41 12.40
CA ASN A 270 -3.83 -24.52 12.66
C ASN A 270 -2.98 -25.63 13.26
N ALA A 271 -3.48 -26.15 14.34
CA ALA A 271 -3.07 -27.33 15.05
C ALA A 271 -2.88 -28.53 14.08
N LEU A 272 -1.74 -28.60 13.41
CA LEU A 272 -1.25 -29.82 12.77
C LEU A 272 -0.44 -30.67 13.75
N THR A 273 -0.50 -30.34 15.04
CA THR A 273 0.21 -31.08 16.11
C THR A 273 -0.73 -31.72 17.14
N ALA A 274 -2.01 -31.87 16.81
CA ALA A 274 -2.95 -32.57 17.72
C ALA A 274 -3.46 -33.89 17.15
N SER A 275 -2.59 -34.64 16.46
CA SER A 275 -2.87 -36.03 16.09
C SER A 275 -1.54 -36.81 16.03
N GLN A 276 -0.96 -37.07 17.18
CA GLN A 276 -0.17 -38.28 17.37
C GLN A 276 -0.78 -39.02 18.55
N PRO A 277 -1.17 -40.29 18.35
CA PRO A 277 -1.75 -41.16 19.39
C PRO A 277 -0.76 -41.52 20.50
#